data_d7a2e6a609b242b1c8bbee8272f0d3c1
#
_entry.id   d7a2e6a609b242b1c8bbee8272f0d3c1
#
_cell.length_a   1.000
_cell.length_b   1.000
_cell.length_c   1.000
_cell.angle_alpha   90.00
_cell.angle_beta   90.00
_cell.angle_gamma   90.00
#
_symmetry.space_group_name_H-M   'P 1'
#
loop_
_entity.id
_entity.type
_entity.pdbx_description
1 polymer ?
#
loop_
_entity_poly.entity_id
_entity_poly.type
_entity_poly.pdbx_seq_one_letter_code
_entity_poly.pdbx_strand_id
1 'polypeptide(L)'
;KSWNGISNMENRLPNMENTEQSLEKTDDNYKVPNLEKGIAVIEYLSSRSEGETLQAIKVALDISQTTAYRILNTLVRLDYLSFDEDTKRYKLTRKLLTLGFRSLNEHNLLETVLPHLRDLRDRVKETACFGVLGDEKGIFIEQARGDHAFCFVLSPGKPFELHCSAPGK
;
A
#
# COMPACT_ATOMS: atom_id res chain seq x y z
N LYS A 1 -49.53 39.77 23.81
CA LYS A 1 -49.56 39.15 22.44
C LYS A 1 -48.66 37.96 22.49
N SER A 2 -49.27 36.82 22.37
CA SER A 2 -48.82 35.47 22.56
C SER A 2 -47.67 35.03 21.64
N TRP A 3 -46.69 34.44 22.24
CA TRP A 3 -45.67 33.60 21.56
C TRP A 3 -46.16 32.17 21.53
N ASN A 4 -46.79 31.77 20.44
CA ASN A 4 -47.08 30.36 20.12
C ASN A 4 -46.50 30.09 18.74
N GLY A 5 -45.33 29.44 18.68
CA GLY A 5 -44.73 29.12 17.43
C GLY A 5 -43.39 28.32 17.50
N ILE A 6 -43.15 27.58 18.60
CA ILE A 6 -41.99 26.69 18.69
C ILE A 6 -42.47 25.32 19.20
N SER A 7 -43.16 24.62 18.36
CA SER A 7 -43.45 23.18 18.59
C SER A 7 -43.73 22.48 17.26
N ASN A 8 -42.69 22.35 16.39
CA ASN A 8 -42.72 21.41 15.28
C ASN A 8 -41.33 21.36 14.59
N MET A 9 -40.25 21.22 15.37
CA MET A 9 -38.89 21.06 14.81
C MET A 9 -38.17 19.79 15.34
N GLU A 10 -38.94 18.91 15.98
CA GLU A 10 -38.44 17.60 16.44
C GLU A 10 -38.99 16.50 15.55
N ASN A 11 -38.56 16.39 14.30
CA ASN A 11 -38.62 15.11 13.56
C ASN A 11 -38.10 15.24 12.12
N ARG A 12 -36.82 15.56 11.94
CA ARG A 12 -36.09 15.32 10.68
C ARG A 12 -34.61 15.10 10.93
N LEU A 13 -34.27 14.14 11.78
CA LEU A 13 -32.98 13.49 11.63
C LEU A 13 -33.16 12.41 10.56
N PRO A 14 -32.41 12.45 9.46
CA PRO A 14 -32.43 11.35 8.50
C PRO A 14 -31.98 10.09 9.23
N ASN A 15 -32.74 9.01 9.02
CA ASN A 15 -32.50 7.72 9.63
C ASN A 15 -31.09 7.24 9.25
N MET A 16 -30.13 7.27 10.16
CA MET A 16 -28.71 6.95 9.93
C MET A 16 -28.55 5.52 9.40
N GLU A 17 -29.42 4.59 9.77
CA GLU A 17 -29.43 3.22 9.27
C GLU A 17 -29.67 3.13 7.76
N ASN A 18 -30.51 4.02 7.19
CA ASN A 18 -30.73 4.07 5.74
C ASN A 18 -29.56 4.69 4.98
N THR A 19 -28.75 5.52 5.65
CA THR A 19 -27.57 6.15 5.04
C THR A 19 -26.40 5.16 4.97
N GLU A 20 -26.19 4.37 6.02
CA GLU A 20 -25.14 3.32 6.02
C GLU A 20 -25.47 2.21 5.02
N GLN A 21 -26.71 1.73 4.95
CA GLN A 21 -27.12 0.73 3.94
C GLN A 21 -27.07 1.26 2.50
N SER A 22 -27.26 2.55 2.28
CA SER A 22 -27.11 3.16 0.96
C SER A 22 -25.64 3.35 0.55
N LEU A 23 -24.75 3.62 1.49
CA LEU A 23 -23.30 3.70 1.25
C LEU A 23 -22.73 2.31 0.95
N GLU A 24 -23.10 1.27 1.68
CA GLU A 24 -22.67 -0.10 1.40
C GLU A 24 -23.13 -0.61 0.03
N LYS A 25 -24.38 -0.31 -0.38
CA LYS A 25 -24.90 -0.68 -1.71
C LYS A 25 -24.26 0.10 -2.86
N THR A 26 -23.77 1.32 -2.60
CA THR A 26 -23.08 2.13 -3.62
C THR A 26 -21.68 1.62 -3.86
N ASP A 27 -21.01 1.11 -2.83
CA ASP A 27 -19.64 0.60 -2.89
C ASP A 27 -19.52 -0.67 -3.75
N ASP A 28 -20.53 -1.54 -3.72
CA ASP A 28 -20.53 -2.80 -4.48
C ASP A 28 -20.71 -2.60 -6.00
N ASN A 29 -21.30 -1.49 -6.42
CA ASN A 29 -21.58 -1.20 -7.84
C ASN A 29 -20.33 -0.69 -8.60
N TYR A 30 -19.26 -0.29 -7.90
CA TYR A 30 -18.00 0.21 -8.48
C TYR A 30 -16.86 -0.81 -8.42
N LYS A 31 -17.07 -1.98 -7.82
CA LYS A 31 -16.05 -3.02 -7.76
C LYS A 31 -15.75 -3.63 -9.11
N VAL A 32 -14.48 -3.76 -9.44
CA VAL A 32 -13.98 -4.46 -10.62
C VAL A 32 -13.17 -5.68 -10.17
N PRO A 33 -13.85 -6.84 -9.93
CA PRO A 33 -13.22 -7.98 -9.25
C PRO A 33 -11.95 -8.49 -9.90
N ASN A 34 -11.83 -8.39 -11.23
CA ASN A 34 -10.62 -8.82 -11.93
C ASN A 34 -9.45 -7.85 -11.73
N LEU A 35 -9.71 -6.56 -11.53
CA LEU A 35 -8.70 -5.57 -11.20
C LEU A 35 -8.19 -5.79 -9.78
N GLU A 36 -9.10 -5.96 -8.83
CA GLU A 36 -8.75 -6.25 -7.42
C GLU A 36 -7.88 -7.51 -7.32
N LYS A 37 -8.27 -8.60 -8.01
CA LYS A 37 -7.48 -9.82 -8.08
C LYS A 37 -6.11 -9.59 -8.74
N GLY A 38 -6.03 -8.71 -9.73
CA GLY A 38 -4.77 -8.34 -10.38
C GLY A 38 -3.81 -7.62 -9.44
N ILE A 39 -4.33 -6.68 -8.65
CA ILE A 39 -3.55 -5.98 -7.61
C ILE A 39 -3.11 -6.97 -6.52
N ALA A 40 -4.03 -7.82 -6.03
CA ALA A 40 -3.71 -8.84 -5.03
C ALA A 40 -2.58 -9.80 -5.50
N VAL A 41 -2.51 -10.13 -6.79
CA VAL A 41 -1.40 -10.92 -7.35
C VAL A 41 -0.07 -10.17 -7.23
N ILE A 42 -0.04 -8.87 -7.55
CA ILE A 42 1.17 -8.04 -7.43
C ILE A 42 1.62 -7.96 -5.96
N GLU A 43 0.70 -7.70 -5.05
CA GLU A 43 0.97 -7.63 -3.60
C GLU A 43 1.47 -8.98 -3.06
N TYR A 44 0.83 -10.07 -3.44
CA TYR A 44 1.25 -11.41 -3.05
C TYR A 44 2.68 -11.72 -3.50
N LEU A 45 3.04 -11.36 -4.74
CA LEU A 45 4.37 -11.59 -5.28
C LEU A 45 5.43 -10.63 -4.71
N SER A 46 5.04 -9.48 -4.15
CA SER A 46 5.98 -8.49 -3.62
C SER A 46 6.82 -9.02 -2.45
N SER A 47 6.29 -9.97 -1.70
CA SER A 47 6.98 -10.62 -0.58
C SER A 47 7.75 -11.88 -0.97
N ARG A 48 7.84 -12.21 -2.27
CA ARG A 48 8.43 -13.47 -2.79
C ARG A 48 9.52 -13.20 -3.83
N SER A 49 10.76 -13.11 -3.36
CA SER A 49 11.93 -12.80 -4.20
C SER A 49 12.13 -13.81 -5.33
N GLU A 50 11.85 -15.09 -5.07
CA GLU A 50 12.01 -16.17 -6.06
C GLU A 50 10.81 -16.31 -7.02
N GLY A 51 9.78 -15.50 -6.81
CA GLY A 51 8.53 -15.61 -7.55
C GLY A 51 7.73 -16.86 -7.18
N GLU A 52 6.59 -17.07 -7.85
CA GLU A 52 5.69 -18.19 -7.55
C GLU A 52 5.08 -18.79 -8.81
N THR A 53 4.66 -20.06 -8.68
CA THR A 53 3.94 -20.76 -9.74
C THR A 53 2.47 -20.33 -9.79
N LEU A 54 1.84 -20.52 -10.96
CA LEU A 54 0.39 -20.28 -11.12
C LEU A 54 -0.43 -21.04 -10.07
N GLN A 55 -0.04 -22.28 -9.76
CA GLN A 55 -0.77 -23.09 -8.78
C GLN A 55 -0.68 -22.52 -7.36
N ALA A 56 0.49 -22.05 -6.95
CA ALA A 56 0.68 -21.44 -5.64
C ALA A 56 -0.13 -20.12 -5.52
N ILE A 57 -0.08 -19.27 -6.55
CA ILE A 57 -0.84 -18.02 -6.60
C ILE A 57 -2.35 -18.28 -6.53
N LYS A 58 -2.84 -19.23 -7.33
CA LYS A 58 -4.26 -19.61 -7.34
C LYS A 58 -4.75 -20.03 -5.96
N VAL A 59 -3.98 -20.89 -5.27
CA VAL A 59 -4.35 -21.40 -3.94
C VAL A 59 -4.29 -20.28 -2.90
N ALA A 60 -3.24 -19.47 -2.93
CA ALA A 60 -3.04 -18.40 -1.95
C ALA A 60 -4.11 -17.30 -2.02
N LEU A 61 -4.60 -17.01 -3.22
CA LEU A 61 -5.58 -15.92 -3.44
C LEU A 61 -7.02 -16.43 -3.64
N ASP A 62 -7.24 -17.72 -3.52
CA ASP A 62 -8.54 -18.39 -3.73
C ASP A 62 -9.22 -17.97 -5.04
N ILE A 63 -8.48 -18.03 -6.15
CA ILE A 63 -8.98 -17.69 -7.47
C ILE A 63 -9.00 -18.90 -8.40
N SER A 64 -9.95 -18.93 -9.34
CA SER A 64 -10.00 -20.02 -10.31
C SER A 64 -8.76 -20.06 -11.20
N GLN A 65 -8.36 -21.24 -11.66
CA GLN A 65 -7.20 -21.41 -12.54
C GLN A 65 -7.29 -20.57 -13.81
N THR A 66 -8.46 -20.50 -14.41
CA THR A 66 -8.70 -19.69 -15.62
C THR A 66 -8.51 -18.21 -15.35
N THR A 67 -9.02 -17.71 -14.20
CA THR A 67 -8.86 -16.32 -13.80
C THR A 67 -7.40 -15.99 -13.51
N ALA A 68 -6.72 -16.83 -12.73
CA ALA A 68 -5.29 -16.67 -12.43
C ALA A 68 -4.46 -16.60 -13.72
N TYR A 69 -4.66 -17.55 -14.63
CA TYR A 69 -3.95 -17.59 -15.91
C TYR A 69 -4.16 -16.33 -16.74
N ARG A 70 -5.40 -15.84 -16.85
CA ARG A 70 -5.71 -14.62 -17.61
C ARG A 70 -5.09 -13.37 -16.98
N ILE A 71 -5.13 -13.24 -15.66
CA ILE A 71 -4.51 -12.14 -14.92
C ILE A 71 -2.99 -12.18 -15.11
N LEU A 72 -2.35 -13.31 -14.87
CA LEU A 72 -0.89 -13.46 -14.98
C LEU A 72 -0.41 -13.14 -16.40
N ASN A 73 -1.06 -13.68 -17.43
CA ASN A 73 -0.69 -13.36 -18.82
C ASN A 73 -0.90 -11.88 -19.16
N THR A 74 -1.94 -11.26 -18.62
CA THR A 74 -2.16 -9.83 -18.81
C THR A 74 -1.03 -9.01 -18.17
N LEU A 75 -0.63 -9.36 -16.94
CA LEU A 75 0.45 -8.68 -16.23
C LEU A 75 1.82 -8.91 -16.90
N VAL A 76 2.08 -10.10 -17.44
CA VAL A 76 3.28 -10.39 -18.26
C VAL A 76 3.27 -9.56 -19.54
N ARG A 77 2.18 -9.53 -20.29
CA ARG A 77 2.04 -8.72 -21.51
C ARG A 77 2.22 -7.22 -21.25
N LEU A 78 1.80 -6.76 -20.07
CA LEU A 78 1.97 -5.37 -19.64
C LEU A 78 3.34 -5.13 -18.98
N ASP A 79 4.23 -6.11 -18.94
CA ASP A 79 5.58 -6.03 -18.37
C ASP A 79 5.63 -5.74 -16.86
N TYR A 80 4.56 -6.04 -16.12
CA TYR A 80 4.57 -6.02 -14.65
C TYR A 80 5.13 -7.30 -14.04
N LEU A 81 4.95 -8.43 -14.74
CA LEU A 81 5.51 -9.71 -14.39
C LEU A 81 6.43 -10.24 -15.50
N SER A 82 7.43 -10.99 -15.10
CA SER A 82 8.18 -11.91 -15.98
C SER A 82 7.75 -13.34 -15.69
N PHE A 83 7.77 -14.17 -16.72
CA PHE A 83 7.55 -15.61 -16.62
C PHE A 83 8.82 -16.34 -16.98
N ASP A 84 9.26 -17.22 -16.11
CA ASP A 84 10.41 -18.10 -16.30
C ASP A 84 9.91 -19.45 -16.81
N GLU A 85 10.32 -19.83 -18.02
CA GLU A 85 9.87 -21.07 -18.67
C GLU A 85 10.44 -22.35 -18.03
N ASP A 86 11.62 -22.29 -17.43
CA ASP A 86 12.28 -23.43 -16.81
C ASP A 86 11.66 -23.76 -15.45
N THR A 87 11.47 -22.73 -14.62
CA THR A 87 10.92 -22.87 -13.28
C THR A 87 9.40 -22.76 -13.21
N LYS A 88 8.74 -22.32 -14.31
CA LYS A 88 7.30 -22.02 -14.39
C LYS A 88 6.84 -21.00 -13.34
N ARG A 89 7.72 -20.07 -12.96
CA ARG A 89 7.46 -19.04 -11.95
C ARG A 89 7.22 -17.68 -12.57
N TYR A 90 6.35 -16.92 -11.92
CA TYR A 90 6.07 -15.53 -12.19
C TYR A 90 6.77 -14.66 -11.15
N LYS A 91 7.52 -13.65 -11.60
CA LYS A 91 8.25 -12.68 -10.75
C LYS A 91 7.84 -11.27 -11.10
N LEU A 92 7.88 -10.36 -10.11
CA LEU A 92 7.70 -8.93 -10.36
C LEU A 92 8.88 -8.38 -11.18
N THR A 93 8.57 -7.52 -12.14
CA THR A 93 9.58 -6.77 -12.90
C THR A 93 9.94 -5.46 -12.19
N ARG A 94 11.01 -4.82 -12.67
CA ARG A 94 11.42 -3.48 -12.19
C ARG A 94 10.50 -2.35 -12.64
N LYS A 95 9.50 -2.62 -13.48
CA LYS A 95 8.52 -1.61 -13.93
C LYS A 95 7.78 -0.97 -12.76
N LEU A 96 7.48 -1.74 -11.70
CA LEU A 96 6.84 -1.21 -10.48
C LEU A 96 7.70 -0.16 -9.77
N LEU A 97 9.04 -0.30 -9.80
CA LEU A 97 9.94 0.73 -9.27
C LEU A 97 9.79 2.05 -10.00
N THR A 98 9.64 2.01 -11.33
CA THR A 98 9.47 3.23 -12.13
C THR A 98 8.20 3.99 -11.74
N LEU A 99 7.11 3.28 -11.44
CA LEU A 99 5.87 3.89 -10.95
C LEU A 99 6.04 4.44 -9.54
N GLY A 100 6.62 3.66 -8.64
CA GLY A 100 6.87 4.09 -7.26
C GLY A 100 7.79 5.30 -7.17
N PHE A 101 8.89 5.32 -7.93
CA PHE A 101 9.79 6.48 -7.96
C PHE A 101 9.13 7.75 -8.50
N ARG A 102 8.25 7.63 -9.50
CA ARG A 102 7.50 8.79 -9.99
C ARG A 102 6.58 9.38 -8.94
N SER A 103 5.92 8.52 -8.16
CA SER A 103 5.07 8.95 -7.04
C SER A 103 5.88 9.65 -5.92
N LEU A 104 7.12 9.25 -5.68
CA LEU A 104 8.00 9.87 -4.69
C LEU A 104 8.67 11.16 -5.19
N ASN A 105 8.91 11.28 -6.51
CA ASN A 105 9.72 12.34 -7.08
C ASN A 105 8.95 13.62 -7.44
N GLU A 106 7.67 13.72 -7.16
CA GLU A 106 6.91 14.94 -7.46
C GLU A 106 7.53 16.22 -6.86
N HIS A 107 8.41 16.09 -5.84
CA HIS A 107 9.07 17.22 -5.16
C HIS A 107 10.57 17.00 -4.87
N ASN A 108 11.29 16.14 -5.60
CA ASN A 108 12.68 15.78 -5.27
C ASN A 108 12.89 15.40 -3.79
N LEU A 109 11.88 14.73 -3.23
CA LEU A 109 11.78 14.47 -1.79
C LEU A 109 13.03 13.79 -1.23
N LEU A 110 13.53 12.76 -1.92
CA LEU A 110 14.72 12.01 -1.47
C LEU A 110 15.99 12.88 -1.50
N GLU A 111 16.17 13.68 -2.53
CA GLU A 111 17.32 14.58 -2.65
C GLU A 111 17.32 15.64 -1.54
N THR A 112 16.13 16.12 -1.18
CA THR A 112 15.98 17.10 -0.10
C THR A 112 16.19 16.47 1.28
N VAL A 113 15.69 15.26 1.52
CA VAL A 113 15.71 14.63 2.84
C VAL A 113 17.05 14.01 3.19
N LEU A 114 17.78 13.43 2.21
CA LEU A 114 19.04 12.73 2.46
C LEU A 114 20.09 13.55 3.23
N PRO A 115 20.37 14.82 2.90
CA PRO A 115 21.33 15.64 3.65
C PRO A 115 20.91 15.81 5.12
N HIS A 116 19.62 16.02 5.38
CA HIS A 116 19.08 16.18 6.73
C HIS A 116 19.16 14.89 7.55
N LEU A 117 18.90 13.74 6.92
CA LEU A 117 19.06 12.44 7.58
C LEU A 117 20.53 12.18 7.97
N ARG A 118 21.45 12.55 7.11
CA ARG A 118 22.90 12.40 7.39
C ARG A 118 23.34 13.32 8.52
N ASP A 119 22.94 14.58 8.50
CA ASP A 119 23.21 15.53 9.58
C ASP A 119 22.64 15.03 10.91
N LEU A 120 21.38 14.58 10.92
CA LEU A 120 20.77 14.01 12.11
C LEU A 120 21.54 12.80 12.63
N ARG A 121 21.85 11.82 11.77
CA ARG A 121 22.67 10.66 12.12
C ARG A 121 24.03 11.08 12.71
N ASP A 122 24.71 12.04 12.11
CA ASP A 122 26.05 12.48 12.53
C ASP A 122 26.00 13.17 13.90
N ARG A 123 24.89 13.82 14.21
CA ARG A 123 24.67 14.48 15.52
C ARG A 123 24.29 13.51 16.62
N VAL A 124 23.37 12.58 16.33
CA VAL A 124 22.86 11.64 17.35
C VAL A 124 23.64 10.32 17.39
N LYS A 125 24.45 10.03 16.37
CA LYS A 125 25.24 8.79 16.17
C LYS A 125 24.38 7.53 16.01
N GLU A 126 23.06 7.70 15.88
CA GLU A 126 22.09 6.61 15.70
C GLU A 126 21.56 6.59 14.24
N THR A 127 20.93 5.48 13.86
CA THR A 127 20.27 5.38 12.55
C THR A 127 19.10 6.35 12.46
N ALA A 128 19.16 7.27 11.51
CA ALA A 128 18.07 8.17 11.18
C ALA A 128 17.25 7.60 10.02
N CYS A 129 15.93 7.56 10.16
CA CYS A 129 15.01 7.00 9.17
C CYS A 129 14.01 8.04 8.70
N PHE A 130 13.62 7.95 7.44
CA PHE A 130 12.57 8.76 6.85
C PHE A 130 11.45 7.85 6.35
N GLY A 131 10.23 8.19 6.69
CA GLY A 131 9.01 7.53 6.23
C GLY A 131 7.97 8.54 5.79
N VAL A 132 7.07 8.12 4.94
CA VAL A 132 5.90 8.88 4.52
C VAL A 132 4.65 8.28 5.12
N LEU A 133 3.66 9.11 5.36
CA LEU A 133 2.36 8.67 5.81
C LEU A 133 1.55 8.17 4.62
N GLY A 134 1.08 6.93 4.69
CA GLY A 134 0.00 6.42 3.85
C GLY A 134 -1.34 6.58 4.58
N ASP A 135 -2.41 6.04 4.03
CA ASP A 135 -3.75 6.21 4.61
C ASP A 135 -3.86 5.64 6.03
N GLU A 136 -3.41 4.42 6.27
CA GLU A 136 -3.49 3.75 7.57
C GLU A 136 -2.14 3.40 8.17
N LYS A 137 -1.07 3.38 7.39
CA LYS A 137 0.28 2.97 7.78
C LYS A 137 1.33 3.94 7.29
N GLY A 138 2.42 4.03 8.01
CA GLY A 138 3.62 4.68 7.50
C GLY A 138 4.42 3.73 6.61
N ILE A 139 5.17 4.27 5.66
CA ILE A 139 6.06 3.51 4.77
C ILE A 139 7.46 4.09 4.91
N PHE A 140 8.44 3.26 5.27
CA PHE A 140 9.84 3.69 5.29
C PHE A 140 10.37 3.85 3.88
N ILE A 141 10.98 4.99 3.61
CA ILE A 141 11.49 5.36 2.29
C ILE A 141 13.01 5.33 2.26
N GLU A 142 13.67 5.87 3.30
CA GLU A 142 15.13 6.03 3.31
C GLU A 142 15.68 5.97 4.74
N GLN A 143 16.97 5.63 4.88
CA GLN A 143 17.67 5.67 6.15
C GLN A 143 19.14 6.08 5.98
N ALA A 144 19.63 6.80 6.96
CA ALA A 144 21.07 7.02 7.18
C ALA A 144 21.51 6.18 8.38
N ARG A 145 22.32 5.14 8.13
CA ARG A 145 22.78 4.21 9.19
C ARG A 145 23.72 4.90 10.16
N GLY A 146 23.54 4.62 11.45
CA GLY A 146 24.49 4.95 12.50
C GLY A 146 25.74 4.08 12.43
N ASP A 147 26.79 4.51 13.16
CA ASP A 147 28.10 3.85 13.16
C ASP A 147 28.27 2.79 14.26
N HIS A 148 27.21 2.47 14.99
CA HIS A 148 27.27 1.47 16.06
C HIS A 148 27.33 0.04 15.50
N ALA A 149 27.99 -0.86 16.24
CA ALA A 149 28.07 -2.29 15.89
C ALA A 149 26.70 -2.96 15.81
N PHE A 150 25.73 -2.46 16.59
CA PHE A 150 24.33 -2.85 16.54
C PHE A 150 23.49 -1.64 16.14
N CYS A 151 23.03 -1.61 14.92
CA CYS A 151 22.14 -0.58 14.43
C CYS A 151 20.84 -1.19 13.90
N PHE A 152 19.74 -0.50 14.13
CA PHE A 152 18.47 -0.89 13.57
C PHE A 152 18.46 -0.60 12.07
N VAL A 153 18.16 -1.62 11.27
CA VAL A 153 18.15 -1.51 9.80
C VAL A 153 16.73 -1.74 9.30
N LEU A 154 16.21 -0.78 8.58
CA LEU A 154 14.91 -0.86 7.93
C LEU A 154 15.09 -1.09 6.43
N SER A 155 14.18 -1.84 5.86
CA SER A 155 14.11 -1.99 4.41
C SER A 155 13.18 -0.92 3.82
N PRO A 156 13.63 -0.14 2.81
CA PRO A 156 12.74 0.75 2.07
C PRO A 156 11.50 0.01 1.55
N GLY A 157 10.36 0.68 1.56
CA GLY A 157 9.06 0.11 1.19
C GLY A 157 8.39 -0.71 2.29
N LYS A 158 9.03 -0.94 3.45
CA LYS A 158 8.42 -1.68 4.55
C LYS A 158 7.38 -0.81 5.27
N PRO A 159 6.12 -1.26 5.40
CA PRO A 159 5.12 -0.55 6.16
C PRO A 159 5.35 -0.68 7.67
N PHE A 160 4.92 0.32 8.43
CA PHE A 160 4.89 0.30 9.90
C PHE A 160 3.55 0.82 10.42
N GLU A 161 3.13 0.25 11.55
CA GLU A 161 1.88 0.63 12.20
C GLU A 161 2.03 1.96 12.94
N LEU A 162 1.09 2.88 12.74
CA LEU A 162 1.14 4.21 13.36
C LEU A 162 0.84 4.17 14.85
N HIS A 163 -0.13 3.35 15.27
CA HIS A 163 -0.62 3.33 16.65
C HIS A 163 0.32 2.69 17.67
N CYS A 164 1.20 1.77 17.25
CA CYS A 164 2.06 1.00 18.15
C CYS A 164 3.56 1.16 17.89
N SER A 165 3.95 1.96 16.91
CA SER A 165 5.37 2.19 16.58
C SER A 165 5.87 3.54 17.09
N ALA A 166 7.19 3.65 17.34
CA ALA A 166 7.81 4.92 17.73
C ALA A 166 7.63 6.03 16.68
N PRO A 167 7.75 5.76 15.37
CA PRO A 167 7.52 6.79 14.34
C PRO A 167 6.06 7.23 14.22
N GLY A 168 5.10 6.46 14.73
CA GLY A 168 3.67 6.78 14.66
C GLY A 168 3.15 7.59 15.86
N LYS A 169 3.96 7.78 16.90
CA LYS A 169 3.64 8.57 18.11
C LYS A 169 4.12 9.99 17.97
#